data_1406e013bdafcca6a303854bb82d49fc
#
_entry.id   1406e013bdafcca6a303854bb82d49fc
#
_cell.length_a   1.000
_cell.length_b   1.000
_cell.length_c   1.000
_cell.angle_alpha   90.00
_cell.angle_beta   90.00
_cell.angle_gamma   90.00
#
_symmetry.space_group_name_H-M   'P 1'
#
loop_
_entity.id
_entity.type
_entity.pdbx_description
1 polymer ?
#
loop_
_entity_poly.entity_id
_entity_poly.type
_entity_poly.pdbx_seq_one_letter_code
_entity_poly.pdbx_strand_id
1 'polypeptide(L)'
;MSINKKRVLVSGASGIVGYGILKSLQKSDYITVGTTIYDDSAAKHFSDYAVKILPTNHEEYIDNLVQIIKEHKIDIIIPSIEVDVLKWAKNKEEIIRRTEIKILLNNKRLIDLCSDKWVFYQELEKHNSIYRIPTYSYSKYNIEFPLIIKPKKGYASKGVFEIRNKEDLEFHRKNINNDIILQPLVGDVDNEYTTSAFFDKESNLCCHITLKRKLSKEGFTEIAQVVDVKDVKNMLIELSYFLKPIGPTNFQFRIVNDQIKLLEINPRISSATSIRSAFGYNESIMSVDYFLDDIKPKMPSIKQGKAVRYVEDIIYYK
;
A
#
# COMPACT_ATOMS: atom_id res chain seq x y z
N MET A 1 -17.41 3.69 -34.53
CA MET A 1 -17.16 4.67 -33.47
C MET A 1 -15.91 4.24 -32.74
N SER A 2 -14.82 5.03 -32.75
CA SER A 2 -13.63 4.69 -31.98
C SER A 2 -14.01 4.81 -30.50
N ILE A 3 -14.01 3.70 -29.77
CA ILE A 3 -14.16 3.70 -28.33
C ILE A 3 -13.00 4.54 -27.78
N ASN A 4 -13.32 5.68 -27.18
CA ASN A 4 -12.31 6.52 -26.58
C ASN A 4 -11.73 5.76 -25.37
N LYS A 5 -10.52 5.24 -25.50
CA LYS A 5 -9.88 4.43 -24.45
C LYS A 5 -9.63 5.29 -23.22
N LYS A 6 -10.00 4.79 -22.05
CA LYS A 6 -9.74 5.46 -20.76
C LYS A 6 -8.24 5.57 -20.48
N ARG A 7 -7.86 6.70 -19.88
CA ARG A 7 -6.46 7.06 -19.63
C ARG A 7 -6.20 7.09 -18.12
N VAL A 8 -5.26 6.26 -17.69
CA VAL A 8 -4.93 6.04 -16.28
C VAL A 8 -3.53 6.55 -15.98
N LEU A 9 -3.41 7.52 -15.09
CA LEU A 9 -2.10 7.97 -14.60
C LEU A 9 -1.73 7.22 -13.33
N VAL A 10 -0.50 6.70 -13.30
CA VAL A 10 0.09 6.03 -12.12
C VAL A 10 1.32 6.81 -11.68
N SER A 11 1.31 7.31 -10.44
CA SER A 11 2.46 8.02 -9.89
C SER A 11 3.56 7.07 -9.42
N GLY A 12 4.79 7.60 -9.26
CA GLY A 12 5.91 6.81 -8.76
C GLY A 12 6.22 5.58 -9.59
N ALA A 13 6.06 5.67 -10.92
CA ALA A 13 6.12 4.57 -11.88
C ALA A 13 7.47 3.84 -11.92
N SER A 14 8.54 4.45 -11.43
CA SER A 14 9.87 3.83 -11.27
C SER A 14 9.97 2.89 -10.08
N GLY A 15 9.07 3.06 -9.10
CA GLY A 15 9.05 2.24 -7.88
C GLY A 15 8.27 0.94 -8.06
N ILE A 16 8.55 -0.04 -7.19
CA ILE A 16 7.98 -1.39 -7.26
C ILE A 16 6.44 -1.43 -7.22
N VAL A 17 5.78 -0.48 -6.55
CA VAL A 17 4.32 -0.37 -6.53
C VAL A 17 3.83 0.20 -7.86
N GLY A 18 4.43 1.29 -8.32
CA GLY A 18 4.03 1.99 -9.54
C GLY A 18 4.15 1.12 -10.80
N TYR A 19 5.34 0.55 -11.06
CA TYR A 19 5.46 -0.37 -12.20
C TYR A 19 4.64 -1.66 -12.02
N GLY A 20 4.42 -2.10 -10.77
CA GLY A 20 3.54 -3.24 -10.49
C GLY A 20 2.07 -2.97 -10.85
N ILE A 21 1.57 -1.75 -10.62
CA ILE A 21 0.25 -1.30 -11.07
C ILE A 21 0.20 -1.25 -12.59
N LEU A 22 1.19 -0.58 -13.23
CA LEU A 22 1.29 -0.47 -14.69
C LEU A 22 1.32 -1.84 -15.35
N LYS A 23 2.17 -2.77 -14.88
CA LYS A 23 2.23 -4.16 -15.36
C LYS A 23 0.88 -4.89 -15.22
N SER A 24 0.12 -4.60 -14.18
CA SER A 24 -1.20 -5.18 -13.97
C SER A 24 -2.24 -4.60 -14.94
N LEU A 25 -2.12 -3.32 -15.29
CA LEU A 25 -2.98 -2.62 -16.24
C LEU A 25 -2.69 -3.00 -17.71
N GLN A 26 -1.52 -3.53 -18.06
CA GLN A 26 -1.21 -4.06 -19.40
C GLN A 26 -2.17 -5.19 -19.85
N LYS A 27 -2.95 -5.76 -18.91
CA LYS A 27 -3.99 -6.75 -19.23
C LYS A 27 -5.34 -6.13 -19.59
N SER A 28 -5.40 -4.83 -19.77
CA SER A 28 -6.60 -4.07 -20.11
C SER A 28 -6.38 -3.25 -21.38
N ASP A 29 -7.43 -2.61 -21.86
CA ASP A 29 -7.39 -1.69 -23.02
C ASP A 29 -7.14 -0.23 -22.59
N TYR A 30 -6.79 0.03 -21.33
CA TYR A 30 -6.50 1.37 -20.86
C TYR A 30 -5.20 1.91 -21.44
N ILE A 31 -5.16 3.22 -21.72
CA ILE A 31 -3.92 3.93 -22.01
C ILE A 31 -3.30 4.34 -20.68
N THR A 32 -2.07 3.95 -20.46
CA THR A 32 -1.36 4.19 -19.19
C THR A 32 -0.34 5.30 -19.31
N VAL A 33 -0.31 6.18 -18.31
CA VAL A 33 0.67 7.25 -18.15
C VAL A 33 1.40 7.06 -16.83
N GLY A 34 2.68 6.71 -16.90
CA GLY A 34 3.53 6.56 -15.71
C GLY A 34 4.27 7.85 -15.39
N THR A 35 4.11 8.42 -14.18
CA THR A 35 4.91 9.58 -13.78
C THR A 35 6.10 9.19 -12.92
N THR A 36 7.23 9.85 -13.17
CA THR A 36 8.51 9.59 -12.49
C THR A 36 9.33 10.88 -12.37
N ILE A 37 10.18 10.96 -11.34
CA ILE A 37 11.13 12.07 -11.17
C ILE A 37 12.45 11.83 -11.92
N TYR A 38 12.66 10.65 -12.50
CA TYR A 38 13.88 10.23 -13.17
C TYR A 38 13.73 10.29 -14.70
N ASP A 39 14.78 10.67 -15.40
CA ASP A 39 14.82 10.68 -16.86
C ASP A 39 14.89 9.26 -17.44
N ASP A 40 15.64 8.37 -16.77
CA ASP A 40 15.76 6.97 -17.12
C ASP A 40 15.13 6.11 -16.04
N SER A 41 14.11 5.36 -16.40
CA SER A 41 13.40 4.50 -15.46
C SER A 41 12.60 3.41 -16.18
N ALA A 42 12.27 2.36 -15.44
CA ALA A 42 11.41 1.28 -15.92
C ALA A 42 9.99 1.76 -16.32
N ALA A 43 9.59 2.97 -15.97
CA ALA A 43 8.29 3.53 -16.34
C ALA A 43 8.06 3.49 -17.85
N LYS A 44 9.11 3.77 -18.67
CA LYS A 44 9.06 3.73 -20.14
C LYS A 44 8.71 2.33 -20.70
N HIS A 45 9.02 1.28 -19.97
CA HIS A 45 8.74 -0.11 -20.39
C HIS A 45 7.33 -0.57 -20.01
N PHE A 46 6.78 -0.07 -18.91
CA PHE A 46 5.53 -0.56 -18.35
C PHE A 46 4.32 0.33 -18.64
N SER A 47 4.51 1.54 -19.19
CA SER A 47 3.43 2.46 -19.55
C SER A 47 3.48 2.87 -21.02
N ASP A 48 2.33 3.25 -21.59
CA ASP A 48 2.26 3.80 -22.95
C ASP A 48 2.97 5.14 -23.05
N TYR A 49 2.91 5.94 -21.96
CA TYR A 49 3.61 7.22 -21.84
C TYR A 49 4.32 7.30 -20.49
N ALA A 50 5.60 7.65 -20.51
CA ALA A 50 6.37 7.99 -19.30
C ALA A 50 6.58 9.51 -19.25
N VAL A 51 6.16 10.13 -18.17
CA VAL A 51 6.17 11.59 -18.02
C VAL A 51 6.95 11.98 -16.78
N LYS A 52 7.87 12.94 -16.93
CA LYS A 52 8.61 13.50 -15.80
C LYS A 52 7.69 14.39 -14.98
N ILE A 53 7.75 14.25 -13.67
CA ILE A 53 7.00 15.07 -12.70
C ILE A 53 7.96 15.63 -11.65
N LEU A 54 7.62 16.78 -11.09
CA LEU A 54 8.37 17.34 -9.96
C LEU A 54 8.29 16.42 -8.72
N PRO A 55 9.30 16.42 -7.83
CA PRO A 55 9.23 15.71 -6.56
C PRO A 55 8.01 16.14 -5.72
N THR A 56 7.38 15.23 -5.01
CA THR A 56 6.14 15.47 -4.24
C THR A 56 6.26 16.58 -3.17
N ASN A 57 7.47 16.83 -2.67
CA ASN A 57 7.75 17.92 -1.73
C ASN A 57 8.00 19.28 -2.39
N HIS A 58 8.07 19.35 -3.73
CA HIS A 58 8.20 20.62 -4.45
C HIS A 58 6.90 21.45 -4.27
N GLU A 59 7.02 22.75 -4.15
CA GLU A 59 5.87 23.67 -3.96
C GLU A 59 4.90 23.61 -5.14
N GLU A 60 5.39 23.59 -6.36
CA GLU A 60 4.63 23.55 -7.61
C GLU A 60 4.18 22.13 -8.02
N TYR A 61 4.38 21.11 -7.18
CA TYR A 61 4.04 19.73 -7.52
C TYR A 61 2.58 19.54 -7.96
N ILE A 62 1.62 20.18 -7.25
CA ILE A 62 0.20 20.07 -7.59
C ILE A 62 -0.11 20.75 -8.92
N ASP A 63 0.50 21.89 -9.21
CA ASP A 63 0.33 22.59 -10.50
C ASP A 63 0.85 21.75 -11.66
N ASN A 64 2.03 21.16 -11.49
CA ASN A 64 2.62 20.26 -12.47
C ASN A 64 1.78 18.99 -12.68
N LEU A 65 1.25 18.39 -11.60
CA LEU A 65 0.31 17.26 -11.70
C LEU A 65 -0.95 17.64 -12.49
N VAL A 66 -1.56 18.78 -12.18
CA VAL A 66 -2.76 19.29 -12.88
C VAL A 66 -2.47 19.54 -14.37
N GLN A 67 -1.31 20.08 -14.70
CA GLN A 67 -0.88 20.27 -16.08
C GLN A 67 -0.79 18.92 -16.82
N ILE A 68 -0.10 17.93 -16.25
CA ILE A 68 0.04 16.57 -16.82
C ILE A 68 -1.32 15.91 -17.03
N ILE A 69 -2.24 16.02 -16.06
CA ILE A 69 -3.60 15.49 -16.15
C ILE A 69 -4.33 16.05 -17.39
N LYS A 70 -4.26 17.37 -17.59
CA LYS A 70 -4.92 18.04 -18.73
C LYS A 70 -4.27 17.69 -20.07
N GLU A 71 -2.94 17.77 -20.17
CA GLU A 71 -2.18 17.48 -21.39
C GLU A 71 -2.42 16.05 -21.88
N HIS A 72 -2.40 15.09 -20.95
CA HIS A 72 -2.60 13.69 -21.26
C HIS A 72 -4.06 13.23 -21.22
N LYS A 73 -5.02 14.13 -20.98
CA LYS A 73 -6.47 13.84 -20.92
C LYS A 73 -6.78 12.65 -20.02
N ILE A 74 -6.25 12.68 -18.79
CA ILE A 74 -6.37 11.59 -17.83
C ILE A 74 -7.78 11.51 -17.27
N ASP A 75 -8.32 10.29 -17.14
CA ASP A 75 -9.64 10.02 -16.53
C ASP A 75 -9.55 9.69 -15.04
N ILE A 76 -8.47 9.01 -14.64
CA ILE A 76 -8.23 8.62 -13.24
C ILE A 76 -6.75 8.65 -12.89
N ILE A 77 -6.42 9.07 -11.67
CA ILE A 77 -5.06 9.01 -11.13
C ILE A 77 -4.96 8.02 -9.97
N ILE A 78 -3.87 7.23 -9.97
CA ILE A 78 -3.58 6.19 -8.96
C ILE A 78 -2.25 6.51 -8.27
N PRO A 79 -2.23 6.83 -6.96
CA PRO A 79 -0.99 7.02 -6.23
C PRO A 79 -0.35 5.68 -5.88
N SER A 80 0.95 5.56 -6.08
CA SER A 80 1.69 4.33 -5.77
C SER A 80 2.58 4.46 -4.53
N ILE A 81 3.00 5.68 -4.18
CA ILE A 81 3.89 5.94 -3.05
C ILE A 81 3.19 6.71 -1.94
N GLU A 82 3.62 6.49 -0.72
CA GLU A 82 2.98 7.04 0.49
C GLU A 82 2.91 8.58 0.47
N VAL A 83 3.98 9.23 0.04
CA VAL A 83 4.03 10.70 -0.01
C VAL A 83 3.02 11.28 -0.99
N ASP A 84 2.73 10.61 -2.11
CA ASP A 84 1.70 11.03 -3.06
C ASP A 84 0.30 10.79 -2.48
N VAL A 85 0.06 9.65 -1.81
CA VAL A 85 -1.21 9.37 -1.13
C VAL A 85 -1.54 10.50 -0.17
N LEU A 86 -0.59 10.91 0.68
CA LEU A 86 -0.78 11.97 1.68
C LEU A 86 -0.96 13.35 1.02
N LYS A 87 -0.12 13.68 0.02
CA LYS A 87 -0.19 14.96 -0.69
C LYS A 87 -1.51 15.09 -1.45
N TRP A 88 -1.94 14.04 -2.17
CA TRP A 88 -3.19 14.07 -2.92
C TRP A 88 -4.42 14.06 -2.02
N ALA A 89 -4.40 13.30 -0.92
CA ALA A 89 -5.49 13.32 0.06
C ALA A 89 -5.67 14.72 0.69
N LYS A 90 -4.56 15.43 0.96
CA LYS A 90 -4.59 16.80 1.48
C LYS A 90 -5.13 17.81 0.46
N ASN A 91 -4.83 17.64 -0.82
CA ASN A 91 -5.18 18.58 -1.90
C ASN A 91 -6.30 18.04 -2.81
N LYS A 92 -7.07 17.03 -2.36
CA LYS A 92 -8.06 16.32 -3.17
C LYS A 92 -9.08 17.27 -3.81
N GLU A 93 -9.67 18.16 -3.03
CA GLU A 93 -10.69 19.08 -3.49
C GLU A 93 -10.15 20.06 -4.54
N GLU A 94 -8.94 20.56 -4.35
CA GLU A 94 -8.27 21.43 -5.31
C GLU A 94 -8.00 20.71 -6.63
N ILE A 95 -7.42 19.49 -6.58
CA ILE A 95 -7.14 18.70 -7.78
C ILE A 95 -8.45 18.45 -8.56
N ILE A 96 -9.52 18.01 -7.89
CA ILE A 96 -10.82 17.74 -8.52
C ILE A 96 -11.41 19.03 -9.11
N ARG A 97 -11.42 20.12 -8.37
CA ARG A 97 -11.94 21.43 -8.86
C ARG A 97 -11.23 21.91 -10.12
N ARG A 98 -9.93 21.63 -10.26
CA ARG A 98 -9.10 22.08 -11.41
C ARG A 98 -9.13 21.13 -12.61
N THR A 99 -9.56 19.89 -12.42
CA THR A 99 -9.42 18.82 -13.45
C THR A 99 -10.66 17.95 -13.65
N GLU A 100 -11.61 17.97 -12.71
CA GLU A 100 -12.81 17.11 -12.67
C GLU A 100 -12.49 15.59 -12.65
N ILE A 101 -11.23 15.23 -12.34
CA ILE A 101 -10.70 13.86 -12.42
C ILE A 101 -11.18 12.97 -11.27
N LYS A 102 -11.17 11.65 -11.50
CA LYS A 102 -11.27 10.66 -10.43
C LYS A 102 -9.89 10.40 -9.81
N ILE A 103 -9.86 10.27 -8.48
CA ILE A 103 -8.63 9.97 -7.74
C ILE A 103 -8.86 8.68 -6.95
N LEU A 104 -8.01 7.68 -7.16
CA LEU A 104 -8.01 6.46 -6.36
C LEU A 104 -7.40 6.75 -4.99
N LEU A 105 -8.22 7.14 -4.05
CA LEU A 105 -7.83 7.35 -2.66
C LEU A 105 -8.82 6.65 -1.73
N ASN A 106 -8.30 6.09 -0.69
CA ASN A 106 -9.07 5.62 0.45
C ASN A 106 -9.71 6.82 1.19
N ASN A 107 -10.56 6.58 2.18
CA ASN A 107 -11.07 7.69 2.96
C ASN A 107 -9.93 8.42 3.69
N LYS A 108 -10.05 9.73 3.81
CA LYS A 108 -9.00 10.58 4.39
C LYS A 108 -8.67 10.19 5.83
N ARG A 109 -9.69 9.86 6.65
CA ARG A 109 -9.48 9.46 8.04
C ARG A 109 -8.59 8.21 8.13
N LEU A 110 -8.81 7.21 7.29
CA LEU A 110 -7.98 5.99 7.29
C LEU A 110 -6.55 6.29 6.80
N ILE A 111 -6.40 7.14 5.78
CA ILE A 111 -5.07 7.58 5.30
C ILE A 111 -4.30 8.28 6.43
N ASP A 112 -4.93 9.24 7.09
CA ASP A 112 -4.31 9.98 8.20
C ASP A 112 -3.95 9.05 9.37
N LEU A 113 -4.86 8.14 9.73
CA LEU A 113 -4.69 7.15 10.80
C LEU A 113 -3.50 6.23 10.53
N CYS A 114 -3.40 5.67 9.33
CA CYS A 114 -2.32 4.76 8.95
C CYS A 114 -0.97 5.46 8.76
N SER A 115 -0.94 6.78 8.62
CA SER A 115 0.31 7.55 8.52
C SER A 115 1.08 7.66 9.83
N ASP A 116 0.42 7.39 10.98
CA ASP A 116 1.03 7.42 12.31
C ASP A 116 0.71 6.14 13.08
N LYS A 117 1.73 5.30 13.28
CA LYS A 117 1.58 3.98 13.94
C LYS A 117 1.07 4.08 15.36
N TRP A 118 1.44 5.14 16.10
CA TRP A 118 0.92 5.34 17.45
C TRP A 118 -0.60 5.55 17.42
N VAL A 119 -1.07 6.48 16.61
CA VAL A 119 -2.49 6.80 16.48
C VAL A 119 -3.26 5.59 15.97
N PHE A 120 -2.71 4.86 15.00
CA PHE A 120 -3.31 3.64 14.46
C PHE A 120 -3.52 2.56 15.53
N TYR A 121 -2.50 2.26 16.33
CA TYR A 121 -2.63 1.22 17.37
C TYR A 121 -3.51 1.67 18.54
N GLN A 122 -3.56 2.98 18.87
CA GLN A 122 -4.52 3.52 19.85
C GLN A 122 -5.97 3.38 19.35
N GLU A 123 -6.22 3.55 18.05
CA GLU A 123 -7.54 3.32 17.48
C GLU A 123 -7.96 1.84 17.56
N LEU A 124 -7.05 0.91 17.30
CA LEU A 124 -7.32 -0.52 17.50
C LEU A 124 -7.60 -0.86 18.97
N GLU A 125 -6.89 -0.25 19.90
CA GLU A 125 -7.09 -0.43 21.34
C GLU A 125 -8.43 0.12 21.79
N LYS A 126 -8.80 1.32 21.35
CA LYS A 126 -10.11 1.96 21.63
C LYS A 126 -11.28 1.07 21.22
N HIS A 127 -11.14 0.32 20.13
CA HIS A 127 -12.15 -0.61 19.63
C HIS A 127 -12.00 -2.04 20.18
N ASN A 128 -11.09 -2.26 21.13
CA ASN A 128 -10.79 -3.59 21.73
C ASN A 128 -10.51 -4.66 20.67
N SER A 129 -9.91 -4.28 19.54
CA SER A 129 -9.63 -5.24 18.47
C SER A 129 -8.67 -6.33 18.94
N ILE A 130 -9.05 -7.59 18.74
CA ILE A 130 -8.24 -8.77 19.11
C ILE A 130 -7.00 -8.92 18.23
N TYR A 131 -6.99 -8.25 17.08
CA TYR A 131 -5.89 -8.27 16.10
C TYR A 131 -4.77 -7.29 16.43
N ARG A 132 -4.97 -6.42 17.44
CA ARG A 132 -3.96 -5.44 17.83
C ARG A 132 -2.72 -6.08 18.45
N ILE A 133 -1.59 -5.41 18.29
CA ILE A 133 -0.38 -5.68 19.07
C ILE A 133 -0.32 -4.60 20.17
N PRO A 134 -0.13 -4.96 21.45
CA PRO A 134 0.08 -3.98 22.51
C PRO A 134 1.17 -2.99 22.14
N THR A 135 0.89 -1.70 22.24
CA THR A 135 1.80 -0.65 21.75
C THR A 135 2.01 0.39 22.84
N TYR A 136 3.26 0.72 23.10
CA TYR A 136 3.67 1.55 24.20
C TYR A 136 4.52 2.73 23.73
N SER A 137 4.44 3.84 24.45
CA SER A 137 5.46 4.88 24.38
C SER A 137 6.63 4.49 25.28
N TYR A 138 7.84 4.94 24.93
CA TYR A 138 9.06 4.61 25.69
C TYR A 138 8.93 4.93 27.20
N SER A 139 8.34 6.04 27.55
CA SER A 139 8.19 6.49 28.95
C SER A 139 7.22 5.65 29.80
N LYS A 140 6.43 4.80 29.19
CA LYS A 140 5.35 4.02 29.88
C LYS A 140 5.54 2.51 29.80
N TYR A 141 6.65 2.04 29.23
CA TYR A 141 6.86 0.62 29.02
C TYR A 141 7.73 -0.01 30.13
N ASN A 142 7.22 -1.02 30.79
CA ASN A 142 8.03 -1.92 31.60
C ASN A 142 8.69 -2.92 30.65
N ILE A 143 10.00 -2.78 30.44
CA ILE A 143 10.73 -3.41 29.32
C ILE A 143 10.79 -4.92 29.49
N GLU A 144 10.05 -5.64 28.65
CA GLU A 144 10.12 -7.08 28.45
C GLU A 144 10.69 -7.38 27.05
N PHE A 145 11.63 -8.32 26.98
CA PHE A 145 12.26 -8.73 25.71
C PHE A 145 11.70 -10.07 25.22
N PRO A 146 11.71 -10.33 23.91
CA PRO A 146 12.13 -9.46 22.82
C PRO A 146 11.06 -8.43 22.44
N LEU A 147 11.51 -7.25 21.99
CA LEU A 147 10.63 -6.18 21.52
C LEU A 147 11.07 -5.60 20.18
N ILE A 148 10.18 -4.84 19.54
CA ILE A 148 10.46 -4.03 18.36
C ILE A 148 10.35 -2.55 18.73
N ILE A 149 11.36 -1.78 18.29
CA ILE A 149 11.33 -0.31 18.27
C ILE A 149 11.08 0.13 16.83
N LYS A 150 10.12 1.02 16.63
CA LYS A 150 9.86 1.59 15.30
C LYS A 150 9.39 3.04 15.37
N PRO A 151 9.72 3.87 14.36
CA PRO A 151 9.22 5.24 14.29
C PRO A 151 7.69 5.28 14.23
N LYS A 152 7.06 6.27 14.87
CA LYS A 152 5.63 6.53 14.74
C LYS A 152 5.24 6.75 13.28
N LYS A 153 6.06 7.53 12.55
CA LYS A 153 5.89 7.83 11.13
C LYS A 153 7.07 7.27 10.34
N GLY A 154 6.79 6.69 9.18
CA GLY A 154 7.82 6.11 8.32
C GLY A 154 7.30 4.90 7.54
N TYR A 155 8.05 4.50 6.53
CA TYR A 155 7.73 3.46 5.55
C TYR A 155 8.98 2.60 5.23
N ALA A 156 8.77 1.47 4.55
CA ALA A 156 9.80 0.56 4.09
C ALA A 156 10.74 0.06 5.20
N SER A 157 10.20 -0.23 6.39
CA SER A 157 10.93 -0.75 7.57
C SER A 157 12.13 0.10 8.03
N LYS A 158 12.24 1.35 7.56
CA LYS A 158 13.33 2.25 7.98
C LYS A 158 13.19 2.60 9.45
N GLY A 159 14.28 2.43 10.21
CA GLY A 159 14.31 2.73 11.64
C GLY A 159 13.57 1.70 12.51
N VAL A 160 13.32 0.51 12.00
CA VAL A 160 12.76 -0.62 12.76
C VAL A 160 13.91 -1.46 13.29
N PHE A 161 13.93 -1.67 14.61
CA PHE A 161 14.99 -2.44 15.29
C PHE A 161 14.36 -3.51 16.18
N GLU A 162 14.87 -4.72 16.06
CA GLU A 162 14.57 -5.82 16.98
C GLU A 162 15.53 -5.74 18.17
N ILE A 163 15.00 -5.75 19.37
CA ILE A 163 15.74 -5.61 20.62
C ILE A 163 15.50 -6.88 21.43
N ARG A 164 16.52 -7.68 21.61
CA ARG A 164 16.43 -9.00 22.25
C ARG A 164 16.81 -8.99 23.74
N ASN A 165 17.62 -8.00 24.15
CA ASN A 165 18.16 -7.91 25.49
C ASN A 165 18.54 -6.44 25.83
N LYS A 166 19.11 -6.25 27.01
CA LYS A 166 19.51 -4.91 27.48
C LYS A 166 20.69 -4.33 26.68
N GLU A 167 21.60 -5.17 26.22
CA GLU A 167 22.76 -4.74 25.42
C GLU A 167 22.29 -4.17 24.07
N ASP A 168 21.35 -4.85 23.40
CA ASP A 168 20.72 -4.34 22.17
C ASP A 168 20.03 -3.00 22.42
N LEU A 169 19.32 -2.87 23.55
CA LEU A 169 18.62 -1.64 23.91
C LEU A 169 19.61 -0.47 24.07
N GLU A 170 20.72 -0.67 24.79
CA GLU A 170 21.75 0.35 24.99
C GLU A 170 22.42 0.71 23.65
N PHE A 171 22.71 -0.28 22.78
CA PHE A 171 23.26 -0.02 21.46
C PHE A 171 22.35 0.89 20.61
N HIS A 172 21.04 0.67 20.68
CA HIS A 172 20.05 1.46 19.94
C HIS A 172 19.54 2.70 20.69
N ARG A 173 20.05 2.99 21.89
CA ARG A 173 19.57 4.07 22.78
C ARG A 173 19.48 5.44 22.11
N LYS A 174 20.44 5.78 21.23
CA LYS A 174 20.43 7.04 20.45
C LYS A 174 19.24 7.17 19.49
N ASN A 175 18.62 6.05 19.10
CA ASN A 175 17.46 6.00 18.22
C ASN A 175 16.15 6.10 19.01
N ILE A 176 16.22 6.08 20.34
CA ILE A 176 15.06 6.07 21.22
C ILE A 176 14.72 7.50 21.60
N ASN A 177 13.58 7.98 21.16
CA ASN A 177 13.06 9.31 21.47
C ASN A 177 11.52 9.26 21.55
N ASN A 178 10.87 10.39 21.64
CA ASN A 178 9.41 10.49 21.73
C ASN A 178 8.70 10.15 20.42
N ASP A 179 9.41 10.01 19.30
CA ASP A 179 8.87 9.71 17.98
C ASP A 179 8.85 8.23 17.64
N ILE A 180 9.17 7.37 18.62
CA ILE A 180 9.12 5.92 18.47
C ILE A 180 7.95 5.31 19.24
N ILE A 181 7.61 4.08 18.84
CA ILE A 181 6.76 3.16 19.60
C ILE A 181 7.52 1.86 19.90
N LEU A 182 7.12 1.21 20.98
CA LEU A 182 7.60 -0.11 21.38
C LEU A 182 6.45 -1.11 21.29
N GLN A 183 6.77 -2.31 20.80
CA GLN A 183 5.83 -3.42 20.74
C GLN A 183 6.54 -4.72 21.12
N PRO A 184 5.88 -5.69 21.75
CA PRO A 184 6.41 -7.04 21.83
C PRO A 184 6.76 -7.55 20.42
N LEU A 185 7.85 -8.28 20.26
CA LEU A 185 8.13 -9.00 19.02
C LEU A 185 7.10 -10.12 18.89
N VAL A 186 6.28 -10.08 17.85
CA VAL A 186 5.23 -11.07 17.61
C VAL A 186 5.59 -11.95 16.42
N GLY A 187 5.59 -13.28 16.62
CA GLY A 187 5.88 -14.27 15.58
C GLY A 187 7.27 -14.12 14.97
N ASP A 188 7.48 -14.78 13.86
CA ASP A 188 8.72 -14.79 13.10
C ASP A 188 8.52 -14.25 11.68
N VAL A 189 9.64 -13.98 10.98
CA VAL A 189 9.63 -13.42 9.62
C VAL A 189 9.13 -14.42 8.57
N ASP A 190 9.16 -15.73 8.86
CA ASP A 190 8.71 -16.76 7.94
C ASP A 190 7.18 -16.96 8.00
N ASN A 191 6.53 -16.37 8.99
CA ASN A 191 5.07 -16.38 9.18
C ASN A 191 4.43 -15.01 8.96
N GLU A 192 4.89 -14.28 7.95
CA GLU A 192 4.34 -12.98 7.58
C GLU A 192 3.41 -13.10 6.37
N TYR A 193 2.27 -12.42 6.47
CA TYR A 193 1.18 -12.46 5.50
C TYR A 193 0.81 -11.05 5.03
N THR A 194 0.32 -10.97 3.80
CA THR A 194 -0.25 -9.76 3.24
C THR A 194 -1.57 -10.07 2.55
N THR A 195 -2.63 -9.38 2.95
CA THR A 195 -3.94 -9.48 2.32
C THR A 195 -4.27 -8.18 1.61
N SER A 196 -4.57 -8.25 0.32
CA SER A 196 -5.27 -7.16 -0.35
C SER A 196 -6.76 -7.43 -0.29
N ALA A 197 -7.52 -6.46 0.19
CA ALA A 197 -8.97 -6.48 0.24
C ALA A 197 -9.52 -5.27 -0.51
N PHE A 198 -10.62 -5.47 -1.25
CA PHE A 198 -11.33 -4.40 -1.92
C PHE A 198 -12.65 -4.11 -1.21
N PHE A 199 -12.88 -2.85 -0.87
CA PHE A 199 -14.09 -2.40 -0.20
C PHE A 199 -14.89 -1.44 -1.10
N ASP A 200 -16.21 -1.52 -1.05
CA ASP A 200 -17.08 -0.56 -1.74
C ASP A 200 -17.15 0.80 -0.99
N LYS A 201 -17.93 1.74 -1.54
CA LYS A 201 -18.09 3.09 -0.97
C LYS A 201 -18.73 3.08 0.43
N GLU A 202 -19.48 2.02 0.75
CA GLU A 202 -20.11 1.77 2.05
C GLU A 202 -19.20 0.98 3.00
N SER A 203 -17.96 0.68 2.57
CA SER A 203 -16.97 -0.13 3.32
C SER A 203 -17.36 -1.60 3.49
N ASN A 204 -18.20 -2.13 2.62
CA ASN A 204 -18.47 -3.56 2.57
C ASN A 204 -17.33 -4.27 1.82
N LEU A 205 -16.89 -5.40 2.36
CA LEU A 205 -15.87 -6.24 1.72
C LEU A 205 -16.43 -6.87 0.43
N CYS A 206 -15.81 -6.56 -0.70
CA CYS A 206 -16.17 -7.14 -2.01
C CYS A 206 -15.39 -8.43 -2.29
N CYS A 207 -14.08 -8.39 -2.16
CA CYS A 207 -13.18 -9.51 -2.44
C CYS A 207 -11.84 -9.32 -1.74
N HIS A 208 -11.06 -10.39 -1.58
CA HIS A 208 -9.71 -10.34 -1.02
C HIS A 208 -8.85 -11.49 -1.52
N ILE A 209 -7.53 -11.34 -1.39
CA ILE A 209 -6.53 -12.41 -1.58
C ILE A 209 -5.46 -12.29 -0.50
N THR A 210 -5.06 -13.44 0.04
CA THR A 210 -3.98 -13.52 1.04
C THR A 210 -2.76 -14.23 0.44
N LEU A 211 -1.60 -13.63 0.68
CA LEU A 211 -0.31 -14.22 0.33
C LEU A 211 0.51 -14.41 1.61
N LYS A 212 1.03 -15.62 1.83
CA LYS A 212 2.18 -15.82 2.72
C LYS A 212 3.40 -15.29 1.99
N ARG A 213 4.24 -14.46 2.64
CA ARG A 213 5.34 -13.79 1.97
C ARG A 213 6.65 -13.82 2.74
N LYS A 214 7.73 -13.73 1.98
CA LYS A 214 9.04 -13.36 2.50
C LYS A 214 9.41 -11.98 1.94
N LEU A 215 9.93 -11.11 2.80
CA LEU A 215 10.39 -9.78 2.39
C LEU A 215 11.85 -9.83 1.95
N SER A 216 12.19 -8.97 1.00
CA SER A 216 13.57 -8.61 0.69
C SER A 216 14.14 -7.72 1.80
N LYS A 217 15.45 -7.45 1.74
CA LYS A 217 16.12 -6.50 2.66
C LYS A 217 15.56 -5.09 2.56
N GLU A 218 15.02 -4.71 1.40
CA GLU A 218 14.41 -3.40 1.14
C GLU A 218 12.92 -3.34 1.54
N GLY A 219 12.38 -4.43 2.13
CA GLY A 219 11.02 -4.47 2.67
C GLY A 219 9.90 -4.70 1.66
N PHE A 220 10.19 -5.12 0.42
CA PHE A 220 9.15 -5.55 -0.52
C PHE A 220 9.02 -7.07 -0.58
N THR A 221 7.90 -7.56 -1.08
CA THR A 221 7.65 -9.00 -1.24
C THR A 221 8.59 -9.61 -2.27
N GLU A 222 9.49 -10.48 -1.85
CA GLU A 222 10.43 -11.24 -2.70
C GLU A 222 9.84 -12.59 -3.09
N ILE A 223 9.30 -13.33 -2.13
CA ILE A 223 8.63 -14.61 -2.35
C ILE A 223 7.19 -14.49 -1.84
N ALA A 224 6.25 -15.03 -2.58
CA ALA A 224 4.85 -15.06 -2.18
C ALA A 224 4.19 -16.37 -2.58
N GLN A 225 3.29 -16.87 -1.74
CA GLN A 225 2.46 -18.03 -2.01
C GLN A 225 1.02 -17.69 -1.69
N VAL A 226 0.09 -18.04 -2.57
CA VAL A 226 -1.34 -17.92 -2.30
C VAL A 226 -1.72 -18.90 -1.19
N VAL A 227 -2.40 -18.38 -0.19
CA VAL A 227 -2.87 -19.19 0.95
C VAL A 227 -4.29 -18.79 1.36
N ASP A 228 -5.02 -19.74 1.89
CA ASP A 228 -6.23 -19.47 2.65
C ASP A 228 -5.87 -19.42 4.13
N VAL A 229 -6.23 -18.35 4.80
CA VAL A 229 -5.96 -18.15 6.23
C VAL A 229 -7.28 -18.01 6.96
N LYS A 230 -7.49 -18.90 7.92
CA LYS A 230 -8.64 -18.85 8.81
C LYS A 230 -8.76 -17.46 9.45
N ASP A 231 -9.99 -16.99 9.59
CA ASP A 231 -10.36 -15.74 10.25
C ASP A 231 -9.93 -14.44 9.55
N VAL A 232 -9.21 -14.47 8.41
CA VAL A 232 -8.87 -13.24 7.66
C VAL A 232 -10.13 -12.49 7.26
N LYS A 233 -11.16 -13.18 6.74
CA LYS A 233 -12.41 -12.52 6.36
C LYS A 233 -13.09 -11.85 7.55
N ASN A 234 -13.10 -12.49 8.71
CA ASN A 234 -13.66 -11.93 9.94
C ASN A 234 -12.90 -10.70 10.38
N MET A 235 -11.55 -10.73 10.34
CA MET A 235 -10.69 -9.58 10.60
C MET A 235 -11.03 -8.41 9.66
N LEU A 236 -11.13 -8.64 8.37
CA LEU A 236 -11.43 -7.60 7.38
C LEU A 236 -12.79 -6.95 7.63
N ILE A 237 -13.81 -7.75 7.96
CA ILE A 237 -15.15 -7.27 8.28
C ILE A 237 -15.13 -6.47 9.58
N GLU A 238 -14.54 -6.99 10.67
CA GLU A 238 -14.45 -6.29 11.95
C GLU A 238 -13.77 -4.93 11.79
N LEU A 239 -12.59 -4.90 11.15
CA LEU A 239 -11.84 -3.68 10.95
C LEU A 239 -12.60 -2.67 10.06
N SER A 240 -13.39 -3.14 9.08
CA SER A 240 -14.17 -2.26 8.21
C SER A 240 -15.25 -1.46 8.93
N TYR A 241 -15.79 -1.97 10.04
CA TYR A 241 -16.83 -1.28 10.80
C TYR A 241 -16.39 0.07 11.37
N PHE A 242 -15.14 0.20 11.79
CA PHE A 242 -14.66 1.43 12.40
C PHE A 242 -13.59 2.15 11.59
N LEU A 243 -12.82 1.44 10.76
CA LEU A 243 -11.81 2.05 9.88
C LEU A 243 -12.40 2.63 8.59
N LYS A 244 -13.55 2.09 8.14
CA LYS A 244 -14.27 2.53 6.95
C LYS A 244 -13.41 2.59 5.68
N PRO A 245 -12.68 1.50 5.31
CA PRO A 245 -11.87 1.49 4.10
C PRO A 245 -12.73 1.60 2.83
N ILE A 246 -12.17 2.21 1.77
CA ILE A 246 -12.78 2.33 0.43
C ILE A 246 -11.73 1.94 -0.62
N GLY A 247 -12.11 1.09 -1.57
CA GLY A 247 -11.23 0.61 -2.62
C GLY A 247 -10.17 -0.37 -2.10
N PRO A 248 -9.05 -0.51 -2.82
CA PRO A 248 -8.00 -1.46 -2.47
C PRO A 248 -7.29 -1.03 -1.19
N THR A 249 -7.22 -1.95 -0.23
CA THR A 249 -6.58 -1.75 1.07
C THR A 249 -5.75 -2.97 1.41
N ASN A 250 -4.49 -2.77 1.79
CA ASN A 250 -3.56 -3.85 2.07
C ASN A 250 -3.30 -3.98 3.57
N PHE A 251 -3.50 -5.19 4.10
CA PHE A 251 -3.33 -5.57 5.50
C PHE A 251 -2.11 -6.47 5.62
N GLN A 252 -1.24 -6.17 6.56
CA GLN A 252 -0.05 -6.96 6.85
C GLN A 252 -0.14 -7.49 8.27
N PHE A 253 0.09 -8.79 8.44
CA PHE A 253 -0.07 -9.44 9.74
C PHE A 253 0.85 -10.65 9.87
N ARG A 254 1.01 -11.11 11.11
CA ARG A 254 1.60 -12.42 11.46
C ARG A 254 0.58 -13.26 12.16
N ILE A 255 0.80 -14.57 12.16
CA ILE A 255 -0.01 -15.54 12.91
C ILE A 255 0.84 -16.06 14.05
N VAL A 256 0.31 -15.94 15.27
CA VAL A 256 0.95 -16.39 16.49
C VAL A 256 -0.08 -17.16 17.31
N ASN A 257 0.20 -18.44 17.59
CA ASN A 257 -0.74 -19.32 18.31
C ASN A 257 -2.16 -19.29 17.69
N ASP A 258 -2.22 -19.45 16.38
CA ASP A 258 -3.44 -19.39 15.55
C ASP A 258 -4.22 -18.05 15.60
N GLN A 259 -3.61 -17.01 16.16
CA GLN A 259 -4.19 -15.66 16.20
C GLN A 259 -3.52 -14.73 15.21
N ILE A 260 -4.33 -13.99 14.47
CA ILE A 260 -3.84 -12.91 13.60
C ILE A 260 -3.40 -11.73 14.47
N LYS A 261 -2.19 -11.24 14.23
CA LYS A 261 -1.62 -10.03 14.84
C LYS A 261 -1.29 -9.02 13.74
N LEU A 262 -2.06 -7.95 13.67
CA LEU A 262 -1.99 -6.94 12.63
C LEU A 262 -0.75 -6.06 12.81
N LEU A 263 0.11 -6.03 11.79
CA LEU A 263 1.34 -5.24 11.79
C LEU A 263 1.12 -3.82 11.24
N GLU A 264 0.35 -3.72 10.14
CA GLU A 264 0.21 -2.49 9.38
C GLU A 264 -0.97 -2.56 8.41
N ILE A 265 -1.60 -1.44 8.15
CA ILE A 265 -2.54 -1.26 7.04
C ILE A 265 -1.98 -0.19 6.10
N ASN A 266 -1.93 -0.51 4.81
CA ASN A 266 -1.64 0.44 3.75
C ASN A 266 -2.95 0.73 2.99
N PRO A 267 -3.55 1.91 3.12
CA PRO A 267 -4.83 2.26 2.49
C PRO A 267 -4.66 2.57 1.00
N ARG A 268 -4.03 1.68 0.26
CA ARG A 268 -3.67 1.77 -1.16
C ARG A 268 -3.28 0.40 -1.73
N ILE A 269 -3.07 0.36 -3.04
CA ILE A 269 -2.45 -0.78 -3.73
C ILE A 269 -1.00 -0.96 -3.21
N SER A 270 -0.57 -2.20 -2.98
CA SER A 270 0.74 -2.51 -2.42
C SER A 270 1.70 -3.16 -3.43
N SER A 271 2.97 -3.33 -3.04
CA SER A 271 4.04 -3.85 -3.92
C SER A 271 3.79 -5.27 -4.47
N ALA A 272 2.87 -6.04 -3.90
CA ALA A 272 2.54 -7.38 -4.39
C ALA A 272 1.46 -7.39 -5.49
N THR A 273 1.00 -6.22 -5.99
CA THR A 273 -0.12 -6.13 -6.94
C THR A 273 0.11 -6.91 -8.23
N SER A 274 1.32 -6.84 -8.83
CA SER A 274 1.63 -7.62 -10.04
C SER A 274 1.61 -9.14 -9.79
N ILE A 275 2.01 -9.59 -8.61
CA ILE A 275 1.94 -10.99 -8.19
C ILE A 275 0.47 -11.40 -8.05
N ARG A 276 -0.35 -10.63 -7.34
CA ARG A 276 -1.79 -10.88 -7.19
C ARG A 276 -2.51 -10.93 -8.52
N SER A 277 -2.18 -9.99 -9.42
CA SER A 277 -2.71 -9.96 -10.79
C SER A 277 -2.37 -11.24 -11.58
N ALA A 278 -1.17 -11.82 -11.39
CA ALA A 278 -0.80 -13.08 -12.02
C ALA A 278 -1.62 -14.27 -11.49
N PHE A 279 -2.02 -14.23 -10.22
CA PHE A 279 -2.90 -15.23 -9.61
C PHE A 279 -4.40 -14.98 -9.83
N GLY A 280 -4.78 -13.98 -10.63
CA GLY A 280 -6.18 -13.70 -11.00
C GLY A 280 -6.83 -12.57 -10.20
N TYR A 281 -6.19 -12.02 -9.17
CA TYR A 281 -6.68 -10.89 -8.39
C TYR A 281 -6.05 -9.58 -8.88
N ASN A 282 -6.69 -8.93 -9.84
CA ASN A 282 -6.19 -7.69 -10.44
C ASN A 282 -6.87 -6.46 -9.83
N GLU A 283 -6.40 -6.06 -8.65
CA GLU A 283 -6.93 -4.88 -7.93
C GLU A 283 -6.74 -3.57 -8.69
N SER A 284 -5.77 -3.49 -9.61
CA SER A 284 -5.54 -2.29 -10.42
C SER A 284 -6.68 -2.08 -11.43
N ILE A 285 -7.07 -3.12 -12.18
CA ILE A 285 -8.22 -3.07 -13.08
C ILE A 285 -9.52 -2.89 -12.29
N MET A 286 -9.74 -3.68 -11.23
CA MET A 286 -10.91 -3.51 -10.35
C MET A 286 -11.08 -2.09 -9.86
N SER A 287 -9.97 -1.39 -9.56
CA SER A 287 -10.00 0.00 -9.09
C SER A 287 -10.45 0.95 -10.19
N VAL A 288 -9.91 0.81 -11.40
CA VAL A 288 -10.30 1.67 -12.52
C VAL A 288 -11.78 1.47 -12.85
N ASP A 289 -12.23 0.21 -12.99
CA ASP A 289 -13.61 -0.14 -13.27
C ASP A 289 -14.57 0.40 -12.21
N TYR A 290 -14.20 0.27 -10.92
CA TYR A 290 -15.05 0.72 -9.82
C TYR A 290 -15.15 2.23 -9.71
N PHE A 291 -14.00 2.94 -9.79
CA PHE A 291 -13.98 4.39 -9.58
C PHE A 291 -14.45 5.19 -10.80
N LEU A 292 -14.32 4.66 -12.02
CA LEU A 292 -14.83 5.30 -13.24
C LEU A 292 -16.25 4.89 -13.58
N ASP A 293 -16.57 3.59 -13.49
CA ASP A 293 -17.82 3.02 -14.05
C ASP A 293 -18.76 2.45 -12.99
N ASP A 294 -18.42 2.60 -11.70
CA ASP A 294 -19.17 2.02 -10.56
C ASP A 294 -19.36 0.48 -10.67
N ILE A 295 -18.48 -0.22 -11.41
CA ILE A 295 -18.52 -1.68 -11.52
C ILE A 295 -17.98 -2.29 -10.24
N LYS A 296 -18.89 -2.80 -9.40
CA LYS A 296 -18.53 -3.40 -8.12
C LYS A 296 -17.72 -4.68 -8.32
N PRO A 297 -16.48 -4.77 -7.75
CA PRO A 297 -15.67 -5.97 -7.87
C PRO A 297 -16.33 -7.19 -7.25
N LYS A 298 -16.20 -8.32 -7.95
CA LYS A 298 -16.61 -9.63 -7.45
C LYS A 298 -15.36 -10.45 -7.14
N MET A 299 -15.49 -11.44 -6.24
CA MET A 299 -14.41 -12.37 -5.96
C MET A 299 -14.00 -13.12 -7.23
N PRO A 300 -12.78 -12.92 -7.73
CA PRO A 300 -12.33 -13.60 -8.95
C PRO A 300 -11.90 -15.04 -8.66
N SER A 301 -11.71 -15.82 -9.70
CA SER A 301 -11.08 -17.14 -9.59
C SER A 301 -9.60 -16.96 -9.29
N ILE A 302 -9.17 -17.42 -8.13
CA ILE A 302 -7.78 -17.33 -7.66
C ILE A 302 -7.01 -18.60 -8.03
N LYS A 303 -5.92 -18.43 -8.77
CA LYS A 303 -4.98 -19.52 -9.08
C LYS A 303 -4.07 -19.76 -7.88
N GLN A 304 -3.97 -21.01 -7.45
CA GLN A 304 -3.01 -21.40 -6.42
C GLN A 304 -1.60 -21.41 -7.01
N GLY A 305 -0.62 -21.01 -6.21
CA GLY A 305 0.77 -21.02 -6.66
C GLY A 305 1.73 -20.22 -5.79
N LYS A 306 2.99 -20.23 -6.24
CA LYS A 306 4.09 -19.50 -5.62
C LYS A 306 4.73 -18.58 -6.66
N ALA A 307 5.11 -17.40 -6.23
CA ALA A 307 5.87 -16.43 -7.03
C ALA A 307 7.21 -16.12 -6.37
N VAL A 308 8.22 -15.94 -7.19
CA VAL A 308 9.53 -15.44 -6.79
C VAL A 308 9.83 -14.21 -7.65
N ARG A 309 10.24 -13.12 -7.03
CA ARG A 309 10.74 -11.95 -7.75
C ARG A 309 12.20 -12.13 -8.13
N TYR A 310 12.52 -11.64 -9.32
CA TYR A 310 13.89 -11.58 -9.81
C TYR A 310 14.17 -10.21 -10.41
N VAL A 311 15.42 -9.91 -10.61
CA VAL A 311 15.88 -8.68 -11.26
C VAL A 311 16.09 -8.98 -12.73
N GLU A 312 15.65 -8.07 -13.60
CA GLU A 312 15.78 -8.12 -15.04
C GLU A 312 16.19 -6.75 -15.57
N ASP A 313 17.05 -6.73 -16.58
CA ASP A 313 17.53 -5.52 -17.22
C ASP A 313 16.62 -5.11 -18.39
N ILE A 314 16.40 -3.81 -18.54
CA ILE A 314 15.74 -3.25 -19.72
C ILE A 314 16.78 -2.51 -20.53
N ILE A 315 17.05 -3.01 -21.74
CA ILE A 315 18.09 -2.47 -22.61
C ILE A 315 17.47 -1.61 -23.72
N TYR A 316 17.94 -0.39 -23.83
CA TYR A 316 17.58 0.53 -24.92
C TYR A 316 18.81 0.69 -25.83
N TYR A 317 18.69 0.26 -27.07
CA TYR A 317 19.72 0.47 -28.09
C TYR A 317 19.58 1.89 -28.69
N LYS A 318 20.72 2.50 -29.02
CA LYS A 318 20.75 3.80 -29.69
C LYS A 318 20.51 3.65 -31.17
#